data_c3ceb39e3477d1fed0bb6d447fc9bb51
#
_entry.id   c3ceb39e3477d1fed0bb6d447fc9bb51
#
_cell.length_a   1.000
_cell.length_b   1.000
_cell.length_c   1.000
_cell.angle_alpha   90.00
_cell.angle_beta   90.00
_cell.angle_gamma   90.00
#
_symmetry.space_group_name_H-M   'P 1'
#
loop_
_entity.id
_entity.type
_entity.pdbx_description
1 polymer ?
#
loop_
_entity_poly.entity_id
_entity_poly.type
_entity_poly.pdbx_seq_one_letter_code
_entity_poly.pdbx_strand_id
1 'polypeptide(L)'
;MAGNNSVNYGFFPRPVSYRVIIVEILVIIFLCINMLLIVIFIKKESFHTSARYILFFVTLLSDSVLLLVSDILFILTHFEFTIQVWLCITISVVVLLYFIVTPVTLTAMTLERYVAICMPLRHGQLCSTRSTMYCILIIHGLSSGPCIIILSMFFASGSLKFYKQSMICTVYQLYFLIMGITIAYSYVQIMKVAKAASGEKKKLTQKGLKTVILHAFQLLLCLIQLWCPFIEIAVLQIDFSLILNVRYFNYIMFNIAPRCLSPLIYGLRDENIFLVLKNLMPTSSSLKVRTRILKWTLNSMGSKCSCISNGVT
;
A
#
# COMPACT_ATOMS: atom_id res chain seq x y z
N MET A 1 -3.61 -31.47 -54.49
CA MET A 1 -3.01 -30.14 -54.28
C MET A 1 -3.70 -29.55 -53.07
N ALA A 2 -3.09 -29.70 -51.89
CA ALA A 2 -3.60 -29.17 -50.63
C ALA A 2 -2.86 -27.84 -50.42
N GLY A 3 -3.59 -26.71 -50.50
CA GLY A 3 -3.06 -25.40 -50.24
C GLY A 3 -2.83 -25.18 -48.74
N ASN A 4 -1.59 -25.10 -48.32
CA ASN A 4 -1.17 -24.68 -46.97
C ASN A 4 -1.44 -23.18 -46.83
N ASN A 5 -2.59 -22.80 -46.31
CA ASN A 5 -2.82 -21.42 -45.83
C ASN A 5 -2.16 -21.29 -44.44
N SER A 6 -0.88 -20.99 -44.43
CA SER A 6 -0.23 -20.45 -43.24
C SER A 6 -0.78 -19.04 -42.99
N VAL A 7 -1.73 -18.94 -42.07
CA VAL A 7 -2.18 -17.66 -41.57
C VAL A 7 -1.02 -17.04 -40.77
N ASN A 8 -0.28 -16.14 -41.40
CA ASN A 8 0.67 -15.27 -40.79
C ASN A 8 -0.13 -14.35 -39.86
N TYR A 9 -0.18 -14.69 -38.55
CA TYR A 9 -0.59 -13.76 -37.50
C TYR A 9 0.50 -12.67 -37.43
N GLY A 10 0.36 -11.65 -38.28
CA GLY A 10 1.15 -10.45 -38.16
C GLY A 10 0.98 -9.90 -36.73
N PHE A 11 2.08 -9.78 -36.01
CA PHE A 11 2.16 -9.15 -34.70
C PHE A 11 1.87 -7.64 -34.90
N PHE A 12 0.59 -7.27 -34.98
CA PHE A 12 0.19 -5.87 -34.92
C PHE A 12 0.18 -5.46 -33.43
N PRO A 13 1.10 -4.59 -33.00
CA PRO A 13 1.07 -4.08 -31.65
C PRO A 13 -0.28 -3.40 -31.41
N ARG A 14 -0.98 -3.80 -30.35
CA ARG A 14 -2.24 -3.15 -29.97
C ARG A 14 -1.99 -1.65 -29.81
N PRO A 15 -2.86 -0.76 -30.30
CA PRO A 15 -2.70 0.67 -30.12
C PRO A 15 -2.70 1.00 -28.63
N VAL A 16 -1.75 1.82 -28.21
CA VAL A 16 -1.64 2.26 -26.81
C VAL A 16 -2.93 2.99 -26.42
N SER A 17 -3.71 2.40 -25.54
CA SER A 17 -4.92 3.02 -25.02
C SER A 17 -4.58 4.21 -24.12
N TYR A 18 -5.35 5.30 -24.16
CA TYR A 18 -5.22 6.43 -23.25
C TYR A 18 -5.22 6.00 -21.76
N ARG A 19 -5.86 4.87 -21.43
CA ARG A 19 -5.90 4.28 -20.08
C ARG A 19 -4.51 3.83 -19.62
N VAL A 20 -3.73 3.22 -20.49
CA VAL A 20 -2.35 2.81 -20.20
C VAL A 20 -1.50 4.05 -19.95
N ILE A 21 -1.62 5.07 -20.79
CA ILE A 21 -0.87 6.33 -20.63
C ILE A 21 -1.17 6.98 -19.26
N ILE A 22 -2.44 6.99 -18.83
CA ILE A 22 -2.80 7.54 -17.51
C ILE A 22 -2.16 6.74 -16.38
N VAL A 23 -2.19 5.41 -16.43
CA VAL A 23 -1.57 4.54 -15.43
C VAL A 23 -0.07 4.80 -15.36
N GLU A 24 0.63 4.80 -16.50
CA GLU A 24 2.08 5.04 -16.58
C GLU A 24 2.47 6.40 -15.98
N ILE A 25 1.74 7.46 -16.32
CA ILE A 25 1.97 8.79 -15.75
C ILE A 25 1.82 8.77 -14.22
N LEU A 26 0.77 8.12 -13.70
CA LEU A 26 0.55 8.01 -12.26
C LEU A 26 1.67 7.22 -11.57
N VAL A 27 2.06 6.06 -12.11
CA VAL A 27 3.13 5.22 -11.57
C VAL A 27 4.46 5.99 -11.56
N ILE A 28 4.82 6.64 -12.65
CA ILE A 28 6.07 7.43 -12.75
C ILE A 28 6.08 8.55 -11.70
N ILE A 29 4.99 9.31 -11.55
CA ILE A 29 4.89 10.39 -10.56
C ILE A 29 5.11 9.84 -9.15
N PHE A 30 4.46 8.74 -8.79
CA PHE A 30 4.56 8.20 -7.43
C PHE A 30 5.91 7.51 -7.18
N LEU A 31 6.49 6.85 -8.17
CA LEU A 31 7.86 6.34 -8.07
C LEU A 31 8.86 7.47 -7.86
N CYS A 32 8.73 8.58 -8.57
CA CYS A 32 9.58 9.75 -8.37
C CYS A 32 9.45 10.33 -6.95
N ILE A 33 8.22 10.42 -6.42
CA ILE A 33 7.98 10.89 -5.05
C ILE A 33 8.59 9.92 -4.03
N ASN A 34 8.40 8.62 -4.19
CA ASN A 34 8.98 7.60 -3.31
C ASN A 34 10.50 7.66 -3.33
N MET A 35 11.12 7.72 -4.51
CA MET A 35 12.57 7.82 -4.67
C MET A 35 13.14 9.08 -4.03
N LEU A 36 12.45 10.23 -4.19
CA LEU A 36 12.84 11.47 -3.52
C LEU A 36 12.85 11.32 -2.00
N LEU A 37 11.80 10.70 -1.42
CA LEU A 37 11.71 10.46 0.02
C LEU A 37 12.77 9.45 0.52
N ILE A 38 13.07 8.42 -0.26
CA ILE A 38 14.14 7.46 0.02
C ILE A 38 15.51 8.17 0.06
N VAL A 39 15.81 9.03 -0.91
CA VAL A 39 17.04 9.82 -0.94
C VAL A 39 17.14 10.76 0.26
N ILE A 40 16.04 11.41 0.65
CA ILE A 40 15.98 12.26 1.85
C ILE A 40 16.28 11.46 3.11
N PHE A 41 15.70 10.26 3.23
CA PHE A 41 15.95 9.38 4.35
C PHE A 41 17.43 8.99 4.45
N ILE A 42 18.05 8.57 3.33
CA ILE A 42 19.46 8.15 3.29
C ILE A 42 20.40 9.32 3.66
N LYS A 43 20.10 10.54 3.22
CA LYS A 43 20.95 11.71 3.47
C LYS A 43 20.88 12.24 4.91
N LYS A 44 19.80 11.98 5.64
CA LYS A 44 19.58 12.55 6.97
C LYS A 44 19.75 11.52 8.08
N GLU A 45 20.92 11.47 8.71
CA GLU A 45 21.28 10.51 9.77
C GLU A 45 20.28 10.47 10.93
N SER A 46 19.67 11.63 11.29
CA SER A 46 18.67 11.67 12.38
C SER A 46 17.43 10.80 12.12
N PHE A 47 17.18 10.38 10.88
CA PHE A 47 16.08 9.47 10.57
C PHE A 47 16.42 8.01 10.83
N HIS A 48 17.71 7.66 10.83
CA HIS A 48 18.17 6.28 11.05
C HIS A 48 18.07 5.82 12.51
N THR A 49 17.88 6.74 13.45
CA THR A 49 17.79 6.45 14.88
C THR A 49 16.36 6.28 15.39
N SER A 50 15.36 6.67 14.61
CA SER A 50 13.95 6.63 15.03
C SER A 50 13.20 5.48 14.37
N ALA A 51 12.61 4.60 15.19
CA ALA A 51 11.81 3.45 14.75
C ALA A 51 10.75 3.82 13.70
N ARG A 52 10.07 4.95 13.92
CA ARG A 52 9.04 5.48 13.03
C ARG A 52 9.55 5.71 11.61
N TYR A 53 10.69 6.37 11.48
CA TYR A 53 11.24 6.68 10.17
C TYR A 53 11.84 5.45 9.48
N ILE A 54 12.40 4.52 10.25
CA ILE A 54 12.93 3.25 9.72
C ILE A 54 11.78 2.41 9.15
N LEU A 55 10.66 2.24 9.89
CA LEU A 55 9.49 1.52 9.40
C LEU A 55 8.86 2.20 8.18
N PHE A 56 8.81 3.52 8.18
CA PHE A 56 8.34 4.28 7.02
C PHE A 56 9.23 4.06 5.78
N PHE A 57 10.55 4.03 5.95
CA PHE A 57 11.49 3.73 4.88
C PHE A 57 11.25 2.33 4.29
N VAL A 58 11.05 1.32 5.15
CA VAL A 58 10.69 -0.05 4.70
C VAL A 58 9.40 -0.06 3.90
N THR A 59 8.39 0.71 4.34
CA THR A 59 7.13 0.85 3.59
C THR A 59 7.35 1.50 2.22
N LEU A 60 8.11 2.60 2.15
CA LEU A 60 8.42 3.26 0.87
C LEU A 60 9.15 2.33 -0.10
N LEU A 61 10.12 1.56 0.42
CA LEU A 61 10.86 0.61 -0.39
C LEU A 61 9.95 -0.52 -0.91
N SER A 62 9.12 -1.09 -0.03
CA SER A 62 8.15 -2.14 -0.37
C SER A 62 7.13 -1.65 -1.40
N ASP A 63 6.56 -0.45 -1.20
CA ASP A 63 5.59 0.16 -2.10
C ASP A 63 6.22 0.47 -3.47
N SER A 64 7.48 0.93 -3.51
CA SER A 64 8.21 1.20 -4.75
C SER A 64 8.47 -0.07 -5.56
N VAL A 65 8.92 -1.15 -4.91
CA VAL A 65 9.13 -2.45 -5.55
C VAL A 65 7.81 -2.97 -6.10
N LEU A 66 6.74 -2.89 -5.31
CA LEU A 66 5.43 -3.39 -5.71
C LEU A 66 4.83 -2.58 -6.88
N LEU A 67 4.97 -1.24 -6.86
CA LEU A 67 4.56 -0.40 -7.98
C LEU A 67 5.33 -0.76 -9.26
N LEU A 68 6.66 -0.84 -9.17
CA LEU A 68 7.50 -1.15 -10.33
C LEU A 68 7.17 -2.53 -10.93
N VAL A 69 7.08 -3.56 -10.09
CA VAL A 69 6.84 -4.93 -10.57
C VAL A 69 5.41 -5.09 -11.09
N SER A 70 4.42 -4.49 -10.42
CA SER A 70 3.03 -4.54 -10.90
C SER A 70 2.82 -3.78 -12.20
N ASP A 71 3.57 -2.70 -12.41
CA ASP A 71 3.56 -1.92 -13.64
C ASP A 71 4.17 -2.71 -14.82
N ILE A 72 5.31 -3.34 -14.60
CA ILE A 72 5.92 -4.25 -15.59
C ILE A 72 4.92 -5.35 -15.98
N LEU A 73 4.24 -5.97 -15.01
CA LEU A 73 3.23 -7.00 -15.29
C LEU A 73 2.02 -6.43 -16.05
N PHE A 74 1.61 -5.20 -15.73
CA PHE A 74 0.52 -4.52 -16.44
C PHE A 74 0.86 -4.28 -17.91
N ILE A 75 2.08 -3.79 -18.19
CA ILE A 75 2.60 -3.57 -19.55
C ILE A 75 2.70 -4.90 -20.31
N LEU A 76 3.30 -5.93 -19.71
CA LEU A 76 3.45 -7.26 -20.34
C LEU A 76 2.08 -7.87 -20.69
N THR A 77 1.09 -7.70 -19.80
CA THR A 77 -0.27 -8.18 -20.03
C THR A 77 -0.98 -7.39 -21.12
N HIS A 78 -0.77 -6.06 -21.20
CA HIS A 78 -1.39 -5.22 -22.20
C HIS A 78 -0.91 -5.55 -23.62
N PHE A 79 0.39 -5.79 -23.77
CA PHE A 79 1.01 -6.13 -25.05
C PHE A 79 1.02 -7.62 -25.36
N GLU A 80 0.42 -8.46 -24.51
CA GLU A 80 0.35 -9.93 -24.66
C GLU A 80 1.72 -10.60 -24.84
N PHE A 81 2.77 -10.04 -24.20
CA PHE A 81 4.08 -10.66 -24.21
C PHE A 81 4.08 -12.00 -23.49
N THR A 82 4.61 -13.03 -24.13
CA THR A 82 4.82 -14.34 -23.51
C THR A 82 6.10 -14.32 -22.67
N ILE A 83 5.99 -14.70 -21.40
CA ILE A 83 7.12 -14.81 -20.48
C ILE A 83 7.39 -16.27 -20.14
N GLN A 84 8.65 -16.59 -19.86
CA GLN A 84 9.03 -17.92 -19.37
C GLN A 84 8.37 -18.20 -18.00
N VAL A 85 7.92 -19.43 -17.79
CA VAL A 85 7.20 -19.83 -16.57
C VAL A 85 8.01 -19.55 -15.31
N TRP A 86 9.31 -19.80 -15.31
CA TRP A 86 10.18 -19.54 -14.16
C TRP A 86 10.29 -18.07 -13.80
N LEU A 87 10.36 -17.20 -14.81
CA LEU A 87 10.37 -15.75 -14.61
C LEU A 87 9.02 -15.28 -14.05
N CYS A 88 7.91 -15.81 -14.57
CA CYS A 88 6.57 -15.54 -14.06
C CYS A 88 6.44 -15.94 -12.58
N ILE A 89 6.92 -17.12 -12.18
CA ILE A 89 6.91 -17.58 -10.79
C ILE A 89 7.73 -16.64 -9.90
N THR A 90 8.95 -16.30 -10.32
CA THR A 90 9.83 -15.41 -9.55
C THR A 90 9.21 -14.04 -9.32
N ILE A 91 8.64 -13.43 -10.36
CA ILE A 91 7.94 -12.15 -10.27
C ILE A 91 6.73 -12.26 -9.34
N SER A 92 5.94 -13.34 -9.47
CA SER A 92 4.77 -13.57 -8.63
C SER A 92 5.11 -13.72 -7.14
N VAL A 93 6.21 -14.39 -6.81
CA VAL A 93 6.70 -14.51 -5.43
C VAL A 93 7.06 -13.16 -4.83
N VAL A 94 7.75 -12.32 -5.59
CA VAL A 94 8.11 -10.95 -5.16
C VAL A 94 6.84 -10.13 -4.90
N VAL A 95 5.87 -10.16 -5.83
CA VAL A 95 4.58 -9.46 -5.67
C VAL A 95 3.83 -9.95 -4.42
N LEU A 96 3.72 -11.27 -4.24
CA LEU A 96 3.03 -11.87 -3.09
C LEU A 96 3.68 -11.50 -1.76
N LEU A 97 5.02 -11.53 -1.70
CA LEU A 97 5.77 -11.16 -0.50
C LEU A 97 5.48 -9.69 -0.11
N TYR A 98 5.71 -8.77 -1.03
CA TYR A 98 5.54 -7.34 -0.74
C TYR A 98 4.08 -6.93 -0.60
N PHE A 99 3.13 -7.69 -1.17
CA PHE A 99 1.70 -7.49 -0.93
C PHE A 99 1.33 -7.63 0.56
N ILE A 100 2.03 -8.49 1.31
CA ILE A 100 1.81 -8.67 2.76
C ILE A 100 2.74 -7.78 3.60
N VAL A 101 3.98 -7.55 3.17
CA VAL A 101 4.93 -6.69 3.90
C VAL A 101 4.33 -5.31 4.18
N THR A 102 3.69 -4.68 3.20
CA THR A 102 3.09 -3.34 3.38
C THR A 102 2.04 -3.31 4.50
N PRO A 103 0.98 -4.13 4.53
CA PRO A 103 -0.02 -4.07 5.61
C PRO A 103 0.53 -4.50 6.98
N VAL A 104 1.47 -5.44 7.03
CA VAL A 104 2.13 -5.82 8.29
C VAL A 104 2.98 -4.66 8.83
N THR A 105 3.71 -3.96 7.96
CA THR A 105 4.48 -2.76 8.34
C THR A 105 3.58 -1.63 8.81
N LEU A 106 2.43 -1.40 8.17
CA LEU A 106 1.42 -0.44 8.63
C LEU A 106 0.90 -0.75 10.03
N THR A 107 0.69 -2.04 10.32
CA THR A 107 0.29 -2.51 11.65
C THR A 107 1.40 -2.25 12.67
N ALA A 108 2.66 -2.53 12.32
CA ALA A 108 3.83 -2.23 13.17
C ALA A 108 3.96 -0.73 13.45
N MET A 109 3.77 0.13 12.44
CA MET A 109 3.76 1.59 12.61
C MET A 109 2.61 2.07 13.51
N THR A 110 1.46 1.41 13.47
CA THR A 110 0.34 1.71 14.37
C THR A 110 0.66 1.30 15.80
N LEU A 111 1.31 0.16 16.01
CA LEU A 111 1.79 -0.28 17.32
C LEU A 111 2.88 0.66 17.87
N GLU A 112 3.81 1.13 17.04
CA GLU A 112 4.78 2.16 17.45
C GLU A 112 4.07 3.41 17.96
N ARG A 113 3.04 3.87 17.28
CA ARG A 113 2.21 5.00 17.73
C ARG A 113 1.50 4.73 19.04
N TYR A 114 0.94 3.54 19.20
CA TYR A 114 0.32 3.13 20.45
C TYR A 114 1.33 3.16 21.61
N VAL A 115 2.51 2.58 21.43
CA VAL A 115 3.57 2.59 22.46
C VAL A 115 4.02 4.01 22.79
N ALA A 116 4.23 4.87 21.78
CA ALA A 116 4.66 6.24 21.97
C ALA A 116 3.65 7.10 22.74
N ILE A 117 2.36 6.85 22.59
CA ILE A 117 1.28 7.65 23.19
C ILE A 117 0.82 7.06 24.52
N CYS A 118 0.60 5.74 24.58
CA CYS A 118 0.02 5.07 25.74
C CYS A 118 1.07 4.58 26.75
N MET A 119 2.31 4.31 26.30
CA MET A 119 3.39 3.78 27.14
C MET A 119 4.71 4.56 26.95
N PRO A 120 4.73 5.89 27.19
CA PRO A 120 5.90 6.73 26.85
C PRO A 120 7.17 6.33 27.60
N LEU A 121 7.07 5.82 28.82
CA LEU A 121 8.21 5.36 29.62
C LEU A 121 8.89 4.11 29.04
N ARG A 122 8.14 3.24 28.35
CA ARG A 122 8.66 2.03 27.72
C ARG A 122 9.05 2.24 26.27
N HIS A 123 8.71 3.39 25.68
CA HIS A 123 8.95 3.68 24.27
C HIS A 123 10.44 3.57 23.90
N GLY A 124 11.34 4.12 24.72
CA GLY A 124 12.79 4.06 24.46
C GLY A 124 13.36 2.63 24.44
N GLN A 125 12.78 1.72 25.22
CA GLN A 125 13.20 0.31 25.27
C GLN A 125 12.62 -0.49 24.09
N LEU A 126 11.30 -0.34 23.85
CA LEU A 126 10.57 -1.12 22.85
C LEU A 126 10.83 -0.65 21.40
N CYS A 127 11.05 0.65 21.22
CA CYS A 127 11.24 1.29 19.90
C CYS A 127 12.68 1.75 19.67
N SER A 128 13.67 1.06 20.27
CA SER A 128 15.08 1.28 19.96
C SER A 128 15.40 0.84 18.53
N THR A 129 16.47 1.36 17.92
CA THR A 129 16.93 1.00 16.57
C THR A 129 17.15 -0.51 16.46
N ARG A 130 17.77 -1.14 17.47
CA ARG A 130 17.99 -2.58 17.50
C ARG A 130 16.69 -3.38 17.53
N SER A 131 15.73 -2.97 18.35
CA SER A 131 14.39 -3.58 18.44
C SER A 131 13.64 -3.42 17.10
N THR A 132 13.79 -2.28 16.45
CA THR A 132 13.18 -2.01 15.14
C THR A 132 13.74 -2.92 14.05
N MET A 133 15.05 -3.21 14.05
CA MET A 133 15.64 -4.18 13.12
C MET A 133 15.08 -5.59 13.32
N TYR A 134 14.91 -6.04 14.57
CA TYR A 134 14.23 -7.30 14.85
C TYR A 134 12.77 -7.28 14.38
N CYS A 135 12.08 -6.17 14.58
CA CYS A 135 10.71 -6.00 14.08
C CYS A 135 10.64 -6.15 12.55
N ILE A 136 11.58 -5.58 11.80
CA ILE A 136 11.67 -5.73 10.34
C ILE A 136 11.90 -7.19 9.94
N LEU A 137 12.78 -7.91 10.63
CA LEU A 137 13.00 -9.35 10.38
C LEU A 137 11.72 -10.16 10.65
N ILE A 138 11.00 -9.85 11.73
CA ILE A 138 9.71 -10.48 12.04
C ILE A 138 8.68 -10.17 10.95
N ILE A 139 8.60 -8.93 10.47
CA ILE A 139 7.69 -8.52 9.38
C ILE A 139 7.95 -9.37 8.14
N HIS A 140 9.20 -9.51 7.70
CA HIS A 140 9.56 -10.30 6.53
C HIS A 140 9.33 -11.80 6.77
N GLY A 141 9.64 -12.31 7.96
CA GLY A 141 9.37 -13.70 8.35
C GLY A 141 7.87 -14.03 8.31
N LEU A 142 7.03 -13.19 8.90
CA LEU A 142 5.58 -13.35 8.85
C LEU A 142 5.03 -13.25 7.42
N SER A 143 5.58 -12.33 6.62
CA SER A 143 5.13 -12.13 5.23
C SER A 143 5.57 -13.25 4.29
N SER A 144 6.66 -13.97 4.59
CA SER A 144 7.11 -15.11 3.80
C SER A 144 6.29 -16.37 4.02
N GLY A 145 5.62 -16.52 5.17
CA GLY A 145 4.79 -17.69 5.50
C GLY A 145 3.75 -18.02 4.41
N PRO A 146 2.83 -17.11 4.05
CA PRO A 146 1.88 -17.34 2.97
C PRO A 146 2.54 -17.64 1.62
N CYS A 147 3.69 -17.01 1.31
CA CYS A 147 4.41 -17.28 0.07
C CYS A 147 4.92 -18.73 0.02
N ILE A 148 5.48 -19.22 1.13
CA ILE A 148 5.94 -20.62 1.25
C ILE A 148 4.77 -21.58 1.09
N ILE A 149 3.62 -21.31 1.71
CA ILE A 149 2.41 -22.13 1.58
C ILE A 149 1.97 -22.19 0.11
N ILE A 150 1.89 -21.06 -0.58
CA ILE A 150 1.47 -20.98 -1.98
C ILE A 150 2.44 -21.75 -2.88
N LEU A 151 3.75 -21.56 -2.70
CA LEU A 151 4.77 -22.27 -3.45
C LEU A 151 4.72 -23.79 -3.22
N SER A 152 4.61 -24.23 -1.97
CA SER A 152 4.50 -25.64 -1.63
C SER A 152 3.26 -26.28 -2.27
N MET A 153 2.12 -25.57 -2.25
CA MET A 153 0.90 -26.02 -2.93
C MET A 153 1.05 -26.03 -4.45
N PHE A 154 1.80 -25.11 -5.04
CA PHE A 154 2.06 -25.10 -6.48
C PHE A 154 2.88 -26.31 -6.91
N PHE A 155 3.91 -26.69 -6.16
CA PHE A 155 4.77 -27.83 -6.48
C PHE A 155 4.16 -29.18 -6.10
N ALA A 156 3.32 -29.24 -5.08
CA ALA A 156 2.82 -30.50 -4.52
C ALA A 156 1.68 -31.15 -5.31
N SER A 157 0.98 -30.46 -6.24
CA SER A 157 -0.18 -31.11 -6.85
C SER A 157 -0.64 -30.56 -8.21
N GLY A 158 -0.89 -31.48 -9.14
CA GLY A 158 -1.53 -31.22 -10.42
C GLY A 158 -3.07 -31.12 -10.42
N SER A 159 -3.79 -31.44 -9.33
CA SER A 159 -5.22 -31.76 -9.45
C SER A 159 -6.26 -30.99 -8.62
N LEU A 160 -5.88 -30.02 -7.78
CA LEU A 160 -6.79 -29.39 -6.80
C LEU A 160 -6.99 -27.87 -6.99
N LYS A 161 -7.28 -27.39 -8.20
CA LYS A 161 -7.34 -25.96 -8.52
C LYS A 161 -8.32 -25.13 -7.66
N PHE A 162 -9.55 -25.62 -7.43
CA PHE A 162 -10.59 -24.83 -6.72
C PHE A 162 -10.38 -24.79 -5.21
N TYR A 163 -10.03 -25.90 -4.60
CA TYR A 163 -9.77 -25.98 -3.16
C TYR A 163 -8.54 -25.14 -2.76
N LYS A 164 -7.49 -25.14 -3.60
CA LYS A 164 -6.31 -24.29 -3.44
C LYS A 164 -6.62 -22.80 -3.40
N GLN A 165 -7.45 -22.31 -4.31
CA GLN A 165 -7.83 -20.90 -4.39
C GLN A 165 -8.54 -20.45 -3.10
N SER A 166 -9.47 -21.28 -2.59
CA SER A 166 -10.20 -21.00 -1.36
C SER A 166 -9.28 -20.97 -0.12
N MET A 167 -8.36 -21.94 0.02
CA MET A 167 -7.39 -22.00 1.13
C MET A 167 -6.48 -20.79 1.15
N ILE A 168 -5.93 -20.37 0.01
CA ILE A 168 -5.07 -19.19 -0.12
C ILE A 168 -5.83 -17.95 0.33
N CYS A 169 -7.05 -17.76 -0.16
CA CYS A 169 -7.88 -16.62 0.23
C CYS A 169 -8.15 -16.60 1.74
N THR A 170 -8.45 -17.75 2.35
CA THR A 170 -8.69 -17.86 3.79
C THR A 170 -7.46 -17.47 4.62
N VAL A 171 -6.27 -17.93 4.23
CA VAL A 171 -5.01 -17.55 4.92
C VAL A 171 -4.81 -16.04 4.87
N TYR A 172 -4.94 -15.40 3.71
CA TYR A 172 -4.82 -13.95 3.61
C TYR A 172 -5.88 -13.20 4.43
N GLN A 173 -7.12 -13.66 4.43
CA GLN A 173 -8.19 -13.04 5.22
C GLN A 173 -7.91 -13.10 6.71
N LEU A 174 -7.37 -14.21 7.24
CA LEU A 174 -6.96 -14.32 8.64
C LEU A 174 -5.85 -13.32 8.99
N TYR A 175 -4.84 -13.17 8.12
CA TYR A 175 -3.80 -12.15 8.32
C TYR A 175 -4.39 -10.74 8.40
N PHE A 176 -5.25 -10.38 7.47
CA PHE A 176 -5.89 -9.05 7.46
C PHE A 176 -6.83 -8.84 8.65
N LEU A 177 -7.52 -9.90 9.10
CA LEU A 177 -8.37 -9.83 10.29
C LEU A 177 -7.55 -9.54 11.55
N ILE A 178 -6.44 -10.24 11.76
CA ILE A 178 -5.54 -10.02 12.90
C ILE A 178 -4.97 -8.60 12.87
N MET A 179 -4.51 -8.12 11.71
CA MET A 179 -4.03 -6.76 11.54
C MET A 179 -5.12 -5.72 11.82
N GLY A 180 -6.33 -5.94 11.32
CA GLY A 180 -7.48 -5.07 11.56
C GLY A 180 -7.84 -4.96 13.04
N ILE A 181 -7.89 -6.09 13.76
CA ILE A 181 -8.13 -6.13 15.21
C ILE A 181 -7.03 -5.36 15.96
N THR A 182 -5.76 -5.55 15.59
CA THR A 182 -4.62 -4.87 16.21
C THR A 182 -4.72 -3.36 16.02
N ILE A 183 -5.05 -2.89 14.83
CA ILE A 183 -5.22 -1.46 14.54
C ILE A 183 -6.43 -0.89 15.28
N ALA A 184 -7.56 -1.61 15.32
CA ALA A 184 -8.76 -1.18 16.02
C ALA A 184 -8.51 -1.07 17.54
N TYR A 185 -7.83 -2.05 18.13
CA TYR A 185 -7.43 -2.01 19.53
C TYR A 185 -6.54 -0.81 19.81
N SER A 186 -5.49 -0.60 19.02
CA SER A 186 -4.57 0.53 19.18
C SER A 186 -5.30 1.87 19.05
N TYR A 187 -6.24 1.99 18.11
CA TYR A 187 -7.08 3.18 17.93
C TYR A 187 -7.91 3.48 19.19
N VAL A 188 -8.60 2.47 19.75
CA VAL A 188 -9.43 2.63 20.94
C VAL A 188 -8.59 3.09 22.15
N GLN A 189 -7.41 2.52 22.35
CA GLN A 189 -6.53 2.89 23.46
C GLN A 189 -5.96 4.32 23.30
N ILE A 190 -5.53 4.69 22.10
CA ILE A 190 -5.08 6.06 21.79
C ILE A 190 -6.23 7.05 22.01
N MET A 191 -7.46 6.69 21.61
CA MET A 191 -8.66 7.53 21.82
C MET A 191 -8.94 7.77 23.29
N LYS A 192 -8.81 6.73 24.15
CA LYS A 192 -8.96 6.88 25.62
C LYS A 192 -7.97 7.88 26.17
N VAL A 193 -6.68 7.77 25.78
CA VAL A 193 -5.63 8.72 26.20
C VAL A 193 -5.90 10.13 25.66
N ALA A 194 -6.39 10.25 24.41
CA ALA A 194 -6.73 11.53 23.81
C ALA A 194 -7.86 12.26 24.53
N LYS A 195 -8.87 11.51 25.00
CA LYS A 195 -9.97 12.08 25.80
C LYS A 195 -9.53 12.58 27.17
N ALA A 196 -8.58 11.89 27.80
CA ALA A 196 -8.03 12.26 29.10
C ALA A 196 -6.98 13.38 29.03
N ALA A 197 -6.42 13.66 27.87
CA ALA A 197 -5.37 14.65 27.68
C ALA A 197 -5.93 16.07 27.50
N SER A 198 -5.20 17.08 28.01
CA SER A 198 -5.51 18.51 27.84
C SER A 198 -4.34 19.26 27.20
N GLY A 199 -4.60 20.48 26.68
CA GLY A 199 -3.58 21.38 26.14
C GLY A 199 -2.79 20.80 24.95
N GLU A 200 -1.46 20.99 24.95
CA GLU A 200 -0.56 20.52 23.90
C GLU A 200 -0.55 19.01 23.75
N LYS A 201 -0.64 18.28 24.85
CA LYS A 201 -0.68 16.81 24.87
C LYS A 201 -1.87 16.27 24.08
N LYS A 202 -3.04 16.96 24.15
CA LYS A 202 -4.22 16.64 23.36
C LYS A 202 -3.98 16.84 21.86
N LYS A 203 -3.32 17.93 21.46
CA LYS A 203 -3.00 18.19 20.05
C LYS A 203 -2.08 17.11 19.47
N LEU A 204 -1.04 16.72 20.23
CA LEU A 204 -0.09 15.69 19.82
C LEU A 204 -0.76 14.33 19.64
N THR A 205 -1.60 13.94 20.62
CA THR A 205 -2.36 12.68 20.59
C THR A 205 -3.36 12.65 19.42
N GLN A 206 -4.03 13.77 19.14
CA GLN A 206 -4.92 13.88 17.98
C GLN A 206 -4.17 13.75 16.63
N LYS A 207 -2.95 14.28 16.53
CA LYS A 207 -2.10 14.04 15.35
C LYS A 207 -1.80 12.55 15.19
N GLY A 208 -1.46 11.83 16.26
CA GLY A 208 -1.25 10.39 16.26
C GLY A 208 -2.49 9.61 15.83
N LEU A 209 -3.64 9.94 16.40
CA LEU A 209 -4.92 9.30 16.08
C LEU A 209 -5.30 9.41 14.60
N LYS A 210 -5.13 10.60 14.01
CA LYS A 210 -5.35 10.78 12.56
C LYS A 210 -4.44 9.91 11.70
N THR A 211 -3.20 9.66 12.14
CA THR A 211 -2.28 8.75 11.43
C THR A 211 -2.79 7.32 11.46
N VAL A 212 -3.26 6.85 12.61
CA VAL A 212 -3.84 5.50 12.77
C VAL A 212 -5.08 5.31 11.90
N ILE A 213 -5.94 6.32 11.79
CA ILE A 213 -7.11 6.28 10.89
C ILE A 213 -6.67 6.13 9.43
N LEU A 214 -5.63 6.85 9.00
CA LEU A 214 -5.12 6.75 7.64
C LEU A 214 -4.49 5.38 7.36
N HIS A 215 -3.78 4.79 8.33
CA HIS A 215 -3.28 3.41 8.23
C HIS A 215 -4.43 2.40 8.14
N ALA A 216 -5.50 2.58 8.93
CA ALA A 216 -6.69 1.73 8.87
C ALA A 216 -7.36 1.82 7.48
N PHE A 217 -7.46 3.03 6.92
CA PHE A 217 -7.99 3.24 5.58
C PHE A 217 -7.12 2.57 4.51
N GLN A 218 -5.81 2.70 4.60
CA GLN A 218 -4.86 2.04 3.69
C GLN A 218 -4.96 0.51 3.80
N LEU A 219 -5.07 -0.03 5.01
CA LEU A 219 -5.30 -1.46 5.22
C LEU A 219 -6.61 -1.93 4.60
N LEU A 220 -7.68 -1.14 4.72
CA LEU A 220 -8.97 -1.44 4.10
C LEU A 220 -8.85 -1.54 2.56
N LEU A 221 -8.13 -0.61 1.93
CA LEU A 221 -7.88 -0.68 0.49
C LEU A 221 -7.10 -1.94 0.10
N CYS A 222 -6.08 -2.32 0.87
CA CYS A 222 -5.34 -3.57 0.65
C CYS A 222 -6.24 -4.80 0.84
N LEU A 223 -7.18 -4.78 1.79
CA LEU A 223 -8.16 -5.86 1.97
C LEU A 223 -9.10 -5.98 0.78
N ILE A 224 -9.61 -4.85 0.26
CA ILE A 224 -10.47 -4.85 -0.92
C ILE A 224 -9.71 -5.38 -2.14
N GLN A 225 -8.42 -5.05 -2.28
CA GLN A 225 -7.58 -5.58 -3.35
C GLN A 225 -7.54 -7.12 -3.37
N LEU A 226 -7.61 -7.78 -2.20
CA LEU A 226 -7.68 -9.23 -2.12
C LEU A 226 -8.95 -9.81 -2.77
N TRP A 227 -10.05 -9.04 -2.76
CA TRP A 227 -11.34 -9.45 -3.35
C TRP A 227 -11.45 -9.11 -4.85
N CYS A 228 -10.57 -8.26 -5.40
CA CYS A 228 -10.63 -7.84 -6.80
C CYS A 228 -10.67 -9.00 -7.79
N PRO A 229 -9.89 -10.11 -7.66
CA PRO A 229 -9.95 -11.22 -8.59
C PRO A 229 -11.34 -11.91 -8.60
N PHE A 230 -12.02 -12.00 -7.46
CA PHE A 230 -13.37 -12.58 -7.37
C PHE A 230 -14.41 -11.67 -8.01
N ILE A 231 -14.29 -10.35 -7.81
CA ILE A 231 -15.15 -9.35 -8.46
C ILE A 231 -14.96 -9.44 -9.99
N GLU A 232 -13.72 -9.55 -10.46
CA GLU A 232 -13.42 -9.67 -11.89
C GLU A 232 -14.01 -10.93 -12.51
N ILE A 233 -13.92 -12.08 -11.82
CA ILE A 233 -14.53 -13.34 -12.29
C ILE A 233 -16.06 -13.21 -12.36
N ALA A 234 -16.69 -12.61 -11.35
CA ALA A 234 -18.13 -12.40 -11.35
C ALA A 234 -18.58 -11.46 -12.48
N VAL A 235 -17.86 -10.38 -12.73
CA VAL A 235 -18.16 -9.44 -13.82
C VAL A 235 -17.95 -10.10 -15.19
N LEU A 236 -16.92 -10.94 -15.34
CA LEU A 236 -16.66 -11.67 -16.59
C LEU A 236 -17.85 -12.56 -17.01
N GLN A 237 -18.59 -13.09 -16.04
CA GLN A 237 -19.79 -13.89 -16.32
C GLN A 237 -21.00 -13.06 -16.79
N ILE A 238 -20.99 -11.74 -16.52
CA ILE A 238 -22.10 -10.85 -16.88
C ILE A 238 -21.83 -10.16 -18.22
N ASP A 239 -20.68 -9.51 -18.38
CA ASP A 239 -20.34 -8.76 -19.59
C ASP A 239 -18.81 -8.67 -19.79
N PHE A 240 -18.36 -9.17 -20.93
CA PHE A 240 -16.94 -9.12 -21.31
C PHE A 240 -16.43 -7.69 -21.55
N SER A 241 -17.27 -6.78 -21.99
CA SER A 241 -16.86 -5.38 -22.23
C SER A 241 -16.62 -4.64 -20.91
N LEU A 242 -17.40 -4.95 -19.88
CA LEU A 242 -17.31 -4.33 -18.56
C LEU A 242 -16.04 -4.72 -17.80
N ILE A 243 -15.51 -5.93 -18.03
CA ILE A 243 -14.32 -6.45 -17.31
C ILE A 243 -13.10 -5.56 -17.50
N LEU A 244 -12.89 -4.98 -18.68
CA LEU A 244 -11.76 -4.09 -18.94
C LEU A 244 -11.84 -2.81 -18.11
N ASN A 245 -13.04 -2.28 -17.92
CA ASN A 245 -13.26 -1.09 -17.09
C ASN A 245 -13.04 -1.40 -15.61
N VAL A 246 -13.54 -2.57 -15.15
CA VAL A 246 -13.40 -3.01 -13.76
C VAL A 246 -11.93 -3.29 -13.42
N ARG A 247 -11.18 -3.97 -14.28
CA ARG A 247 -9.73 -4.18 -14.10
C ARG A 247 -8.96 -2.88 -14.01
N TYR A 248 -9.23 -1.95 -14.90
CA TYR A 248 -8.60 -0.64 -14.90
C TYR A 248 -8.90 0.13 -13.61
N PHE A 249 -10.16 0.14 -13.17
CA PHE A 249 -10.58 0.76 -11.92
C PHE A 249 -9.92 0.09 -10.71
N ASN A 250 -9.95 -1.25 -10.64
CA ASN A 250 -9.32 -2.03 -9.57
C ASN A 250 -7.82 -1.74 -9.48
N TYR A 251 -7.13 -1.67 -10.61
CA TYR A 251 -5.70 -1.40 -10.64
C TYR A 251 -5.37 -0.02 -10.08
N ILE A 252 -6.09 1.03 -10.45
CA ILE A 252 -5.85 2.39 -9.95
C ILE A 252 -6.24 2.48 -8.46
N MET A 253 -7.44 2.04 -8.08
CA MET A 253 -7.99 2.29 -6.74
C MET A 253 -7.41 1.38 -5.67
N PHE A 254 -7.09 0.13 -5.99
CA PHE A 254 -6.69 -0.85 -4.99
C PHE A 254 -5.24 -1.30 -5.13
N ASN A 255 -4.61 -1.13 -6.29
CA ASN A 255 -3.19 -1.37 -6.44
C ASN A 255 -2.35 -0.09 -6.28
N ILE A 256 -2.62 0.96 -7.05
CA ILE A 256 -1.82 2.21 -7.01
C ILE A 256 -2.15 3.05 -5.77
N ALA A 257 -3.41 3.33 -5.49
CA ALA A 257 -3.82 4.28 -4.46
C ALA A 257 -3.29 3.96 -3.04
N PRO A 258 -3.28 2.71 -2.52
CA PRO A 258 -2.72 2.43 -1.20
C PRO A 258 -1.23 2.76 -1.10
N ARG A 259 -0.46 2.53 -2.18
CA ARG A 259 0.99 2.81 -2.24
C ARG A 259 1.30 4.30 -2.32
N CYS A 260 0.37 5.06 -2.88
CA CYS A 260 0.46 6.51 -2.96
C CYS A 260 0.15 7.19 -1.61
N LEU A 261 -0.65 6.55 -0.77
CA LEU A 261 -1.03 7.10 0.52
C LEU A 261 0.15 7.18 1.49
N SER A 262 1.06 6.20 1.51
CA SER A 262 2.24 6.20 2.40
C SER A 262 3.09 7.48 2.24
N PRO A 263 3.58 7.84 1.06
CA PRO A 263 4.38 9.07 0.87
C PRO A 263 3.57 10.34 1.14
N LEU A 264 2.26 10.36 0.83
CA LEU A 264 1.40 11.50 1.09
C LEU A 264 1.18 11.71 2.59
N ILE A 265 0.93 10.64 3.35
CA ILE A 265 0.70 10.71 4.80
C ILE A 265 1.95 11.23 5.51
N TYR A 266 3.12 10.70 5.19
CA TYR A 266 4.36 11.06 5.87
C TYR A 266 5.05 12.29 5.27
N GLY A 267 5.14 12.39 3.93
CA GLY A 267 5.82 13.48 3.25
C GLY A 267 5.17 14.85 3.47
N LEU A 268 3.85 14.91 3.60
CA LEU A 268 3.12 16.17 3.79
C LEU A 268 2.84 16.49 5.26
N ARG A 269 2.77 15.48 6.11
CA ARG A 269 2.32 15.63 7.49
C ARG A 269 3.46 15.72 8.50
N ASP A 270 4.59 15.10 8.21
CA ASP A 270 5.77 15.18 9.06
C ASP A 270 6.54 16.47 8.78
N GLU A 271 6.61 17.34 9.81
CA GLU A 271 7.25 18.65 9.70
C GLU A 271 8.73 18.55 9.34
N ASN A 272 9.42 17.50 9.80
CA ASN A 272 10.83 17.29 9.52
C ASN A 272 11.08 16.90 8.06
N ILE A 273 10.27 15.98 7.53
CA ILE A 273 10.33 15.58 6.11
C ILE A 273 9.93 16.77 5.24
N PHE A 274 8.87 17.49 5.62
CA PHE A 274 8.41 18.65 4.88
C PHE A 274 9.45 19.79 4.83
N LEU A 275 10.15 20.07 5.93
CA LEU A 275 11.23 21.07 5.96
C LEU A 275 12.37 20.70 5.02
N VAL A 276 12.75 19.43 4.96
CA VAL A 276 13.80 18.96 4.05
C VAL A 276 13.34 19.06 2.59
N LEU A 277 12.10 18.65 2.30
CA LEU A 277 11.48 18.81 0.97
C LEU A 277 11.44 20.29 0.54
N LYS A 278 11.08 21.19 1.45
CA LYS A 278 11.05 22.63 1.20
C LYS A 278 12.44 23.17 0.85
N ASN A 279 13.49 22.70 1.51
CA ASN A 279 14.86 23.13 1.26
C ASN A 279 15.42 22.57 -0.06
N LEU A 280 14.88 21.46 -0.56
CA LEU A 280 15.28 20.84 -1.83
C LEU A 280 14.51 21.40 -3.04
N MET A 281 13.32 21.97 -2.82
CA MET A 281 12.52 22.59 -3.89
C MET A 281 12.68 24.11 -3.91
N PRO A 282 12.80 24.75 -5.08
CA PRO A 282 12.84 26.21 -5.18
C PRO A 282 11.57 26.83 -4.60
N THR A 283 11.74 27.89 -3.83
CA THR A 283 10.82 28.51 -2.85
C THR A 283 9.38 28.82 -3.33
N SER A 284 9.16 28.93 -4.63
CA SER A 284 7.87 29.39 -5.20
C SER A 284 6.81 28.27 -5.36
N SER A 285 7.22 27.02 -5.53
CA SER A 285 6.28 25.91 -5.81
C SER A 285 5.85 25.16 -4.54
N SER A 286 6.66 25.12 -3.50
CA SER A 286 6.39 24.31 -2.29
C SER A 286 5.20 24.83 -1.45
N LEU A 287 5.00 26.14 -1.38
CA LEU A 287 3.90 26.73 -0.59
C LEU A 287 2.53 26.53 -1.27
N LYS A 288 2.50 26.63 -2.61
CA LYS A 288 1.27 26.41 -3.41
C LYS A 288 0.82 24.94 -3.39
N VAL A 289 1.76 24.01 -3.37
CA VAL A 289 1.45 22.56 -3.31
C VAL A 289 0.89 22.20 -1.94
N ARG A 290 1.51 22.67 -0.83
CA ARG A 290 1.00 22.40 0.53
C ARG A 290 -0.41 22.90 0.75
N THR A 291 -0.71 24.15 0.33
CA THR A 291 -2.04 24.74 0.51
C THR A 291 -3.11 24.05 -0.34
N ARG A 292 -2.78 23.58 -1.54
CA ARG A 292 -3.74 22.84 -2.37
C ARG A 292 -4.01 21.44 -1.81
N ILE A 293 -2.98 20.69 -1.42
CA ILE A 293 -3.13 19.31 -0.91
C ILE A 293 -3.77 19.32 0.48
N LEU A 294 -3.38 20.26 1.38
CA LEU A 294 -4.04 20.44 2.67
C LEU A 294 -5.52 20.87 2.52
N LYS A 295 -5.84 21.74 1.57
CA LYS A 295 -7.23 22.06 1.25
C LYS A 295 -7.98 20.86 0.69
N TRP A 296 -7.36 20.07 -0.17
CA TRP A 296 -7.99 18.88 -0.75
C TRP A 296 -8.25 17.81 0.32
N THR A 297 -7.28 17.53 1.20
CA THR A 297 -7.45 16.57 2.31
C THR A 297 -8.46 17.07 3.36
N LEU A 298 -8.50 18.35 3.65
CA LEU A 298 -9.47 18.94 4.58
C LEU A 298 -10.88 18.97 3.98
N ASN A 299 -11.05 19.31 2.72
CA ASN A 299 -12.35 19.28 2.04
C ASN A 299 -12.88 17.86 1.84
N SER A 300 -12.01 16.89 1.52
CA SER A 300 -12.37 15.48 1.43
C SER A 300 -12.81 14.88 2.77
N MET A 301 -12.30 15.38 3.90
CA MET A 301 -12.71 14.99 5.25
C MET A 301 -13.92 15.80 5.78
N GLY A 302 -14.04 17.07 5.42
CA GLY A 302 -15.13 17.95 5.87
C GLY A 302 -16.46 17.63 5.20
N SER A 303 -16.45 17.21 3.96
CA SER A 303 -17.65 16.81 3.21
C SER A 303 -18.34 15.56 3.76
N LYS A 304 -17.61 14.67 4.45
CA LYS A 304 -18.17 13.46 5.08
C LYS A 304 -18.71 13.67 6.50
N CYS A 305 -18.25 14.71 7.22
CA CYS A 305 -18.81 15.05 8.54
C CYS A 305 -20.12 15.85 8.46
N SER A 306 -20.35 16.59 7.39
CA SER A 306 -21.58 17.36 7.19
C SER A 306 -22.81 16.48 6.91
N CYS A 307 -22.63 15.28 6.35
CA CYS A 307 -23.74 14.35 6.09
C CYS A 307 -24.25 13.59 7.34
N ILE A 308 -23.48 13.61 8.45
CA ILE A 308 -23.89 12.90 9.68
C ILE A 308 -24.61 13.82 10.67
N SER A 309 -24.47 15.14 10.56
CA SER A 309 -25.15 16.09 11.47
C SER A 309 -26.55 16.51 11.04
N ASN A 310 -26.97 16.25 9.80
CA ASN A 310 -28.29 16.64 9.27
C ASN A 310 -29.30 15.48 9.23
N GLY A 311 -29.05 14.38 9.92
CA GLY A 311 -29.92 13.19 9.95
C GLY A 311 -30.59 12.93 11.31
N VAL A 312 -30.56 13.89 12.26
CA VAL A 312 -31.27 13.79 13.56
C VAL A 312 -32.01 15.12 13.81
N THR A 313 -33.17 15.26 13.24
CA THR A 313 -34.30 16.04 13.75
C THR A 313 -35.57 15.29 13.42
#